data_4259bf286a841383a0df985d4885e58a
#
_entry.id   4259bf286a841383a0df985d4885e58a
#
_cell.length_a   1.000
_cell.length_b   1.000
_cell.length_c   1.000
_cell.angle_alpha   90.00
_cell.angle_beta   90.00
_cell.angle_gamma   90.00
#
_symmetry.space_group_name_H-M   'P 1'
#
loop_
_entity.id
_entity.type
_entity.pdbx_description
1 polymer ?
#
loop_
_entity_poly.entity_id
_entity_poly.type
_entity_poly.pdbx_seq_one_letter_code
_entity_poly.pdbx_strand_id
1 'polypeptide(L)'
;MHQHSNYRDPRRRRVKKKGYEKIFEETIDENYPNVEKKIVNQVQEAQRVLYRTNPRRNTPRYILIKLTKIKYKGRILKATREKQQVTYKGNPIHLTADLSAETLQARREWQNIFKVLKGKSLQPRLLYPARISLKINGEIKSFSDKQKLREFNTIKPALQQMLRGLI
;
A
#
# COMPACT_ATOMS: atom_id res chain seq x y z
N MET A 1 -7.78 48.68 1.97
CA MET A 1 -7.50 47.28 2.41
C MET A 1 -8.68 46.37 2.04
N HIS A 2 -8.59 45.65 0.93
CA HIS A 2 -9.62 44.71 0.54
C HIS A 2 -9.21 43.32 1.05
N GLN A 3 -9.94 42.86 2.06
CA GLN A 3 -9.86 41.45 2.50
C GLN A 3 -10.57 40.61 1.43
N HIS A 4 -9.81 39.82 0.65
CA HIS A 4 -10.35 38.76 -0.17
C HIS A 4 -10.71 37.59 0.75
N SER A 5 -12.00 37.53 1.10
CA SER A 5 -12.60 36.36 1.71
C SER A 5 -12.57 35.20 0.70
N ASN A 6 -11.69 34.23 0.89
CA ASN A 6 -11.69 32.97 0.16
C ASN A 6 -12.88 32.09 0.60
N TYR A 7 -14.08 32.48 0.17
CA TYR A 7 -15.26 31.64 0.34
C TYR A 7 -15.18 30.47 -0.63
N ARG A 8 -14.72 29.31 -0.15
CA ARG A 8 -14.72 28.08 -0.91
C ARG A 8 -16.13 27.48 -0.90
N ASP A 9 -16.81 27.53 -2.04
CA ASP A 9 -18.16 26.96 -2.24
C ASP A 9 -18.16 25.46 -1.90
N PRO A 10 -18.91 25.03 -0.87
CA PRO A 10 -18.98 23.61 -0.47
C PRO A 10 -19.52 22.71 -1.58
N ARG A 11 -20.28 23.23 -2.54
CA ARG A 11 -20.88 22.47 -3.65
C ARG A 11 -19.84 22.06 -4.68
N ARG A 12 -18.82 22.86 -4.94
CA ARG A 12 -17.70 22.50 -5.84
C ARG A 12 -16.84 21.34 -5.31
N ARG A 13 -16.72 21.22 -3.98
CA ARG A 13 -16.03 20.06 -3.36
C ARG A 13 -16.82 18.76 -3.55
N ARG A 14 -18.15 18.78 -3.41
CA ARG A 14 -18.99 17.59 -3.56
C ARG A 14 -18.97 17.02 -4.98
N VAL A 15 -19.00 17.86 -6.01
CA VAL A 15 -18.96 17.41 -7.42
C VAL A 15 -17.62 16.76 -7.77
N LYS A 16 -16.48 17.34 -7.34
CA LYS A 16 -15.16 16.74 -7.54
C LYS A 16 -14.99 15.41 -6.75
N LYS A 17 -15.53 15.34 -5.55
CA LYS A 17 -15.49 14.14 -4.70
C LYS A 17 -16.22 12.98 -5.36
N LYS A 18 -17.43 13.22 -5.87
CA LYS A 18 -18.21 12.22 -6.61
C LYS A 18 -17.49 11.71 -7.87
N GLY A 19 -16.76 12.58 -8.57
CA GLY A 19 -16.00 12.17 -9.76
C GLY A 19 -14.92 11.13 -9.46
N TYR A 20 -14.14 11.32 -8.39
CA TYR A 20 -13.07 10.39 -8.01
C TYR A 20 -13.61 9.11 -7.34
N GLU A 21 -14.69 9.20 -6.60
CA GLU A 21 -15.39 8.03 -6.07
C GLU A 21 -15.92 7.15 -7.21
N LYS A 22 -16.47 7.77 -8.26
CA LYS A 22 -16.94 7.03 -9.45
C LYS A 22 -15.81 6.34 -10.19
N ILE A 23 -14.64 6.99 -10.34
CA ILE A 23 -13.46 6.35 -10.93
C ILE A 23 -13.04 5.12 -10.13
N PHE A 24 -13.05 5.21 -8.81
CA PHE A 24 -12.74 4.09 -7.94
C PHE A 24 -13.77 2.95 -8.09
N GLU A 25 -15.06 3.26 -8.10
CA GLU A 25 -16.15 2.30 -8.32
C GLU A 25 -15.98 1.56 -9.65
N GLU A 26 -15.84 2.30 -10.74
CA GLU A 26 -15.62 1.73 -12.08
C GLU A 26 -14.35 0.87 -12.14
N THR A 27 -13.29 1.26 -11.42
CA THR A 27 -12.05 0.47 -11.32
C THR A 27 -12.29 -0.85 -10.59
N ILE A 28 -13.03 -0.84 -9.49
CA ILE A 28 -13.34 -2.04 -8.73
C ILE A 28 -14.24 -2.97 -9.55
N ASP A 29 -15.26 -2.45 -10.19
CA ASP A 29 -16.19 -3.24 -11.03
C ASP A 29 -15.46 -3.88 -12.22
N GLU A 30 -14.55 -3.16 -12.87
CA GLU A 30 -13.80 -3.65 -14.03
C GLU A 30 -12.80 -4.76 -13.65
N ASN A 31 -12.16 -4.66 -12.50
CA ASN A 31 -11.02 -5.53 -12.16
C ASN A 31 -11.34 -6.61 -11.12
N TYR A 32 -12.33 -6.39 -10.26
CA TYR A 32 -12.57 -7.25 -9.10
C TYR A 32 -14.05 -7.65 -8.96
N PRO A 33 -14.59 -8.45 -9.89
CA PRO A 33 -16.01 -8.84 -9.88
C PRO A 33 -16.42 -9.61 -8.62
N ASN A 34 -15.47 -10.27 -7.95
CA ASN A 34 -15.71 -11.04 -6.72
C ASN A 34 -15.55 -10.21 -5.42
N VAL A 35 -15.16 -8.96 -5.54
CA VAL A 35 -15.07 -8.06 -4.39
C VAL A 35 -16.45 -7.50 -4.08
N GLU A 36 -16.84 -7.59 -2.81
CA GLU A 36 -18.16 -7.11 -2.36
C GLU A 36 -18.40 -5.65 -2.80
N LYS A 37 -19.49 -5.41 -3.51
CA LYS A 37 -19.93 -4.04 -3.90
C LYS A 37 -20.05 -3.07 -2.71
N LYS A 38 -20.19 -3.60 -1.51
CA LYS A 38 -20.19 -2.82 -0.26
C LYS A 38 -18.89 -2.01 -0.05
N ILE A 39 -17.77 -2.42 -0.67
CA ILE A 39 -16.49 -1.71 -0.53
C ILE A 39 -16.55 -0.31 -1.15
N VAL A 40 -17.25 -0.17 -2.25
CA VAL A 40 -17.42 1.14 -2.92
C VAL A 40 -18.13 2.14 -2.02
N ASN A 41 -19.13 1.67 -1.27
CA ASN A 41 -19.89 2.50 -0.32
C ASN A 41 -19.08 2.85 0.95
N GLN A 42 -17.86 2.33 1.09
CA GLN A 42 -16.98 2.58 2.24
C GLN A 42 -15.91 3.63 1.95
N VAL A 43 -16.03 4.39 0.87
CA VAL A 43 -15.16 5.52 0.58
C VAL A 43 -15.48 6.67 1.53
N GLN A 44 -14.52 7.02 2.38
CA GLN A 44 -14.62 8.16 3.28
C GLN A 44 -14.23 9.45 2.58
N GLU A 45 -13.18 9.39 1.77
CA GLU A 45 -12.63 10.53 1.06
C GLU A 45 -11.98 10.06 -0.25
N ALA A 46 -12.17 10.85 -1.30
CA ALA A 46 -11.50 10.67 -2.59
C ALA A 46 -11.03 12.02 -3.10
N GLN A 47 -9.73 12.17 -3.34
CA GLN A 47 -9.14 13.42 -3.79
C GLN A 47 -7.98 13.20 -4.75
N ARG A 48 -7.78 14.16 -5.65
CA ARG A 48 -6.59 14.20 -6.48
C ARG A 48 -5.44 14.78 -5.68
N VAL A 49 -4.32 14.07 -5.68
CA VAL A 49 -3.09 14.58 -5.07
C VAL A 49 -2.33 15.38 -6.12
N LEU A 50 -2.14 16.66 -5.84
CA LEU A 50 -1.36 17.57 -6.67
C LEU A 50 0.07 17.60 -6.15
N TYR A 51 0.93 16.72 -6.69
CA TYR A 51 2.37 16.92 -6.53
C TYR A 51 2.85 18.04 -7.47
N ARG A 52 3.91 18.75 -7.08
CA ARG A 52 4.62 19.65 -8.00
C ARG A 52 5.07 18.82 -9.20
N THR A 53 4.32 18.93 -10.29
CA THR A 53 4.64 18.26 -11.53
C THR A 53 5.85 18.96 -12.15
N ASN A 54 6.92 18.21 -12.35
CA ASN A 54 7.99 18.69 -13.23
C ASN A 54 7.45 18.59 -14.66
N PRO A 55 7.27 19.73 -15.39
CA PRO A 55 6.70 19.73 -16.74
C PRO A 55 7.55 18.93 -17.75
N ARG A 56 8.81 18.64 -17.41
CA ARG A 56 9.74 17.84 -18.23
C ARG A 56 9.64 16.33 -17.99
N ARG A 57 8.87 15.88 -16.98
CA ARG A 57 8.65 14.47 -16.70
C ARG A 57 7.16 14.16 -16.73
N ASN A 58 6.83 13.08 -17.42
CA ASN A 58 5.46 12.55 -17.44
C ASN A 58 5.18 11.93 -16.06
N THR A 59 4.81 12.77 -15.08
CA THR A 59 4.51 12.32 -13.72
C THR A 59 3.12 11.70 -13.68
N PRO A 60 2.96 10.50 -13.10
CA PRO A 60 1.65 9.88 -12.94
C PRO A 60 0.70 10.78 -12.15
N ARG A 61 -0.57 10.72 -12.53
CA ARG A 61 -1.64 11.39 -11.76
C ARG A 61 -2.10 10.46 -10.65
N TYR A 62 -2.07 10.96 -9.42
CA TYR A 62 -2.50 10.19 -8.25
C TYR A 62 -3.89 10.61 -7.79
N ILE A 63 -4.70 9.61 -7.48
CA ILE A 63 -5.96 9.77 -6.77
C ILE A 63 -5.81 9.03 -5.44
N LEU A 64 -6.03 9.73 -4.34
CA LEU A 64 -6.03 9.16 -3.00
C LEU A 64 -7.46 8.76 -2.63
N ILE A 65 -7.64 7.49 -2.31
CA ILE A 65 -8.90 6.95 -1.84
C ILE A 65 -8.74 6.51 -0.39
N LYS A 66 -9.50 7.12 0.51
CA LYS A 66 -9.55 6.76 1.92
C LYS A 66 -10.80 5.93 2.20
N LEU A 67 -10.60 4.72 2.69
CA LEU A 67 -11.66 3.80 3.07
C LEU A 67 -11.94 3.89 4.57
N THR A 68 -13.21 3.70 4.96
CA THR A 68 -13.64 3.76 6.37
C THR A 68 -13.07 2.64 7.23
N LYS A 69 -12.77 1.47 6.62
CA LYS A 69 -12.28 0.29 7.34
C LYS A 69 -11.04 -0.31 6.68
N ILE A 70 -10.02 -0.55 7.50
CA ILE A 70 -8.74 -1.15 7.07
C ILE A 70 -8.91 -2.51 6.40
N LYS A 71 -9.88 -3.31 6.84
CA LYS A 71 -10.16 -4.63 6.26
C LYS A 71 -10.47 -4.59 4.76
N TYR A 72 -11.17 -3.56 4.28
CA TYR A 72 -11.49 -3.40 2.86
C TYR A 72 -10.27 -3.02 2.04
N LYS A 73 -9.41 -2.14 2.60
CA LYS A 73 -8.11 -1.84 2.02
C LYS A 73 -7.28 -3.11 1.82
N GLY A 74 -7.19 -3.94 2.84
CA GLY A 74 -6.47 -5.22 2.79
C GLY A 74 -7.00 -6.18 1.73
N ARG A 75 -8.31 -6.29 1.58
CA ARG A 75 -8.95 -7.14 0.53
C ARG A 75 -8.62 -6.66 -0.87
N ILE A 76 -8.73 -5.36 -1.14
CA ILE A 76 -8.40 -4.78 -2.45
C ILE A 76 -6.93 -4.97 -2.78
N LEU A 77 -6.04 -4.69 -1.84
CA LEU A 77 -4.59 -4.85 -2.05
C LEU A 77 -4.18 -6.31 -2.26
N LYS A 78 -4.85 -7.26 -1.57
CA LYS A 78 -4.65 -8.69 -1.80
C LYS A 78 -5.08 -9.08 -3.20
N ALA A 79 -6.29 -8.71 -3.62
CA ALA A 79 -6.82 -8.98 -4.96
C ALA A 79 -5.92 -8.34 -6.05
N THR A 80 -5.38 -7.16 -5.80
CA THR A 80 -4.44 -6.48 -6.70
C THR A 80 -3.14 -7.25 -6.90
N ARG A 81 -2.62 -7.88 -5.85
CA ARG A 81 -1.40 -8.72 -5.94
C ARG A 81 -1.62 -10.01 -6.73
N GLU A 82 -2.82 -10.56 -6.64
CA GLU A 82 -3.21 -11.78 -7.35
C GLU A 82 -3.46 -11.50 -8.84
N LYS A 83 -3.77 -10.25 -9.19
CA LYS A 83 -4.01 -9.80 -10.56
C LYS A 83 -2.73 -9.21 -11.15
N GLN A 84 -2.35 -9.66 -12.35
CA GLN A 84 -1.11 -9.20 -12.98
C GLN A 84 -1.18 -7.72 -13.40
N GLN A 85 -2.34 -7.25 -13.84
CA GLN A 85 -2.54 -5.89 -14.30
C GLN A 85 -3.91 -5.37 -13.90
N VAL A 86 -3.95 -4.16 -13.33
CA VAL A 86 -5.18 -3.43 -13.03
C VAL A 86 -5.40 -2.39 -14.12
N THR A 87 -6.63 -2.24 -14.57
CA THR A 87 -6.99 -1.30 -15.64
C THR A 87 -8.13 -0.38 -15.21
N TYR A 88 -8.18 0.78 -15.84
CA TYR A 88 -9.32 1.69 -15.80
C TYR A 88 -9.69 2.10 -17.23
N LYS A 89 -10.91 1.76 -17.66
CA LYS A 89 -11.37 1.90 -19.05
C LYS A 89 -10.35 1.34 -20.06
N GLY A 90 -9.82 0.15 -19.75
CA GLY A 90 -8.82 -0.56 -20.54
C GLY A 90 -7.40 -0.05 -20.45
N ASN A 91 -7.15 1.09 -19.78
CA ASN A 91 -5.80 1.64 -19.62
C ASN A 91 -5.13 1.11 -18.35
N PRO A 92 -3.85 0.71 -18.41
CA PRO A 92 -3.11 0.25 -17.24
C PRO A 92 -3.01 1.32 -16.15
N ILE A 93 -3.32 0.93 -14.93
CA ILE A 93 -3.13 1.76 -13.73
C ILE A 93 -2.40 0.98 -12.65
N HIS A 94 -1.84 1.69 -11.68
CA HIS A 94 -1.26 1.10 -10.47
C HIS A 94 -2.14 1.40 -9.26
N LEU A 95 -2.50 0.35 -8.53
CA LEU A 95 -3.21 0.44 -7.27
C LEU A 95 -2.27 0.03 -6.14
N THR A 96 -1.92 0.97 -5.29
CA THR A 96 -0.96 0.77 -4.20
C THR A 96 -1.49 1.32 -2.88
N ALA A 97 -0.95 0.81 -1.76
CA ALA A 97 -1.22 1.41 -0.48
C ALA A 97 -0.51 2.76 -0.36
N ASP A 98 -1.23 3.77 0.11
CA ASP A 98 -0.62 5.00 0.58
C ASP A 98 -0.16 4.80 2.02
N LEU A 99 1.15 4.91 2.23
CA LEU A 99 1.80 4.67 3.52
C LEU A 99 2.36 5.98 4.06
N SER A 100 2.27 6.18 5.38
CA SER A 100 2.93 7.31 6.04
C SER A 100 4.44 7.26 5.81
N ALA A 101 5.11 8.42 5.92
CA ALA A 101 6.57 8.50 5.82
C ALA A 101 7.26 7.60 6.85
N GLU A 102 6.73 7.52 8.05
CA GLU A 102 7.22 6.65 9.14
C GLU A 102 7.12 5.17 8.77
N THR A 103 5.97 4.74 8.24
CA THR A 103 5.76 3.36 7.79
C THR A 103 6.67 3.01 6.62
N LEU A 104 6.85 3.91 5.66
CA LEU A 104 7.79 3.72 4.54
C LEU A 104 9.22 3.57 5.02
N GLN A 105 9.64 4.39 5.98
CA GLN A 105 10.98 4.31 6.57
C GLN A 105 11.18 2.99 7.30
N ALA A 106 10.23 2.57 8.13
CA ALA A 106 10.28 1.29 8.82
C ALA A 106 10.35 0.09 7.84
N ARG A 107 9.65 0.16 6.72
CA ARG A 107 9.73 -0.86 5.66
C ARG A 107 11.08 -0.86 4.95
N ARG A 108 11.69 0.30 4.71
CA ARG A 108 13.04 0.42 4.11
C ARG A 108 14.11 -0.23 4.98
N GLU A 109 13.98 -0.16 6.29
CA GLU A 109 14.90 -0.80 7.22
C GLU A 109 14.96 -2.32 7.08
N TRP A 110 13.88 -2.95 6.62
CA TRP A 110 13.83 -4.38 6.32
C TRP A 110 14.44 -4.75 4.96
N GLN A 111 14.72 -3.79 4.09
CA GLN A 111 15.03 -4.06 2.68
C GLN A 111 16.26 -4.94 2.49
N ASN A 112 17.33 -4.69 3.24
CA ASN A 112 18.56 -5.49 3.15
C ASN A 112 18.35 -6.92 3.64
N ILE A 113 17.65 -7.07 4.75
CA ILE A 113 17.28 -8.38 5.31
C ILE A 113 16.38 -9.14 4.32
N PHE A 114 15.40 -8.47 3.76
CA PHE A 114 14.49 -9.04 2.77
C PHE A 114 15.23 -9.58 1.55
N LYS A 115 16.18 -8.82 0.99
CA LYS A 115 16.98 -9.25 -0.17
C LYS A 115 17.78 -10.51 0.12
N VAL A 116 18.42 -10.59 1.28
CA VAL A 116 19.19 -11.77 1.69
C VAL A 116 18.29 -12.99 1.85
N LEU A 117 17.16 -12.83 2.54
CA LEU A 117 16.23 -13.93 2.81
C LEU A 117 15.48 -14.41 1.56
N LYS A 118 15.24 -13.52 0.59
CA LYS A 118 14.59 -13.86 -0.68
C LYS A 118 15.38 -14.92 -1.46
N GLY A 119 16.71 -14.84 -1.42
CA GLY A 119 17.60 -15.81 -2.07
C GLY A 119 17.68 -17.18 -1.37
N LYS A 120 17.06 -17.36 -0.20
CA LYS A 120 17.24 -18.54 0.68
C LYS A 120 15.99 -19.39 0.87
N SER A 121 15.02 -19.34 -0.01
CA SER A 121 13.78 -20.14 0.03
C SER A 121 12.91 -19.93 1.29
N LEU A 122 13.13 -18.86 2.03
CA LEU A 122 12.36 -18.51 3.23
C LEU A 122 11.08 -17.72 2.92
N GLN A 123 10.80 -17.46 1.65
CA GLN A 123 9.61 -16.77 1.18
C GLN A 123 9.28 -15.50 1.99
N PRO A 124 10.21 -14.55 2.13
CA PRO A 124 9.99 -13.35 2.93
C PRO A 124 8.87 -12.51 2.34
N ARG A 125 8.04 -11.94 3.22
CA ARG A 125 7.00 -10.98 2.86
C ARG A 125 7.04 -9.81 3.81
N LEU A 126 6.86 -8.59 3.28
CA LEU A 126 6.64 -7.41 4.09
C LEU A 126 5.14 -7.20 4.28
N LEU A 127 4.70 -7.36 5.52
CA LEU A 127 3.31 -7.17 5.93
C LEU A 127 3.10 -5.73 6.43
N TYR A 128 1.88 -5.26 6.28
CA TYR A 128 1.47 -3.97 6.84
C TYR A 128 1.45 -4.01 8.38
N PRO A 129 1.89 -2.97 9.10
CA PRO A 129 2.51 -1.75 8.56
C PRO A 129 3.97 -1.94 8.12
N ALA A 130 4.81 -2.60 8.88
CA ALA A 130 6.23 -2.82 8.61
C ALA A 130 6.75 -4.06 9.34
N ARG A 131 6.17 -5.21 9.04
CA ARG A 131 6.54 -6.50 9.63
C ARG A 131 7.11 -7.40 8.54
N ILE A 132 8.17 -8.13 8.85
CA ILE A 132 8.65 -9.20 7.99
C ILE A 132 8.04 -10.54 8.41
N SER A 133 7.59 -11.33 7.46
CA SER A 133 7.19 -12.72 7.69
C SER A 133 8.09 -13.66 6.89
N LEU A 134 8.39 -14.81 7.47
CA LEU A 134 9.24 -15.85 6.91
C LEU A 134 8.53 -17.20 7.01
N LYS A 135 8.76 -18.06 6.03
CA LYS A 135 8.34 -19.45 6.09
C LYS A 135 9.54 -20.30 6.53
N ILE A 136 9.46 -20.85 7.72
CA ILE A 136 10.53 -21.65 8.33
C ILE A 136 9.96 -23.02 8.70
N ASN A 137 10.52 -24.08 8.11
CA ASN A 137 10.04 -25.46 8.33
C ASN A 137 8.52 -25.64 8.10
N GLY A 138 7.97 -24.97 7.08
CA GLY A 138 6.55 -25.01 6.77
C GLY A 138 5.67 -24.04 7.58
N GLU A 139 6.18 -23.46 8.65
CA GLU A 139 5.47 -22.50 9.49
C GLU A 139 5.79 -21.05 9.12
N ILE A 140 4.77 -20.19 9.20
CA ILE A 140 4.94 -18.76 8.97
C ILE A 140 5.22 -18.08 10.31
N LYS A 141 6.38 -17.45 10.43
CA LYS A 141 6.78 -16.61 11.56
C LYS A 141 6.84 -15.15 11.12
N SER A 142 6.37 -14.23 11.94
CA SER A 142 6.42 -12.79 11.65
C SER A 142 7.06 -12.00 12.77
N PHE A 143 7.81 -10.96 12.36
CA PHE A 143 8.60 -10.13 13.27
C PHE A 143 8.27 -8.66 13.02
N SER A 144 7.89 -7.94 14.07
CA SER A 144 7.52 -6.52 14.01
C SER A 144 8.73 -5.58 14.03
N ASP A 145 9.85 -6.03 14.55
CA ASP A 145 11.09 -5.27 14.63
C ASP A 145 12.33 -6.19 14.56
N LYS A 146 13.49 -5.58 14.34
CA LYS A 146 14.75 -6.32 14.22
C LYS A 146 15.18 -7.02 15.50
N GLN A 147 14.79 -6.50 16.66
CA GLN A 147 15.12 -7.10 17.95
C GLN A 147 14.47 -8.47 18.09
N LYS A 148 13.18 -8.59 17.76
CA LYS A 148 12.47 -9.87 17.79
C LYS A 148 13.05 -10.89 16.81
N LEU A 149 13.45 -10.43 15.62
CA LEU A 149 14.16 -11.29 14.66
C LEU A 149 15.52 -11.73 15.22
N ARG A 150 16.25 -10.84 15.87
CA ARG A 150 17.55 -11.15 16.50
C ARG A 150 17.39 -12.19 17.59
N GLU A 151 16.40 -12.07 18.47
CA GLU A 151 16.10 -13.03 19.52
C GLU A 151 15.77 -14.42 18.93
N PHE A 152 14.96 -14.46 17.90
CA PHE A 152 14.66 -15.69 17.19
C PHE A 152 15.89 -16.28 16.48
N ASN A 153 16.74 -15.43 15.94
CA ASN A 153 17.97 -15.82 15.24
C ASN A 153 18.94 -16.59 16.14
N THR A 154 19.01 -16.27 17.44
CA THR A 154 19.87 -16.99 18.40
C THR A 154 19.50 -18.46 18.55
N ILE A 155 18.26 -18.82 18.28
CA ILE A 155 17.74 -20.19 18.40
C ILE A 155 17.94 -21.00 17.09
N LYS A 156 18.20 -20.32 15.98
CA LYS A 156 18.31 -20.93 14.63
C LYS A 156 19.67 -20.63 14.00
N PRO A 157 20.69 -21.49 14.19
CA PRO A 157 22.06 -21.24 13.68
C PRO A 157 22.16 -20.94 12.18
N ALA A 158 21.33 -21.64 11.36
CA ALA A 158 21.33 -21.40 9.91
C ALA A 158 20.87 -19.97 9.54
N LEU A 159 19.85 -19.45 10.23
CA LEU A 159 19.37 -18.09 10.05
C LEU A 159 20.39 -17.07 10.56
N GLN A 160 21.05 -17.37 11.66
CA GLN A 160 22.12 -16.54 12.24
C GLN A 160 23.25 -16.32 11.26
N GLN A 161 23.68 -17.36 10.57
CA GLN A 161 24.73 -17.29 9.57
C GLN A 161 24.31 -16.43 8.35
N MET A 162 23.05 -16.57 7.89
CA MET A 162 22.53 -15.79 6.76
C MET A 162 22.41 -14.30 7.06
N LEU A 163 22.09 -13.93 8.29
CA LEU A 163 21.81 -12.55 8.71
C LEU A 163 23.00 -11.87 9.42
N ARG A 164 24.14 -12.51 9.40
CA ARG A 164 25.35 -12.00 10.05
C ARG A 164 25.70 -10.61 9.50
N GLY A 165 25.80 -9.63 10.39
CA GLY A 165 26.10 -8.24 10.06
C GLY A 165 24.89 -7.39 9.62
N LEU A 166 23.69 -7.97 9.49
CA LEU A 166 22.48 -7.23 9.11
C LEU A 166 21.55 -6.93 10.29
N ILE A 167 21.69 -7.68 11.37
CA ILE A 167 20.91 -7.53 12.58
C ILE A 167 21.77 -7.58 13.84
#